data_c7968eb8472b751c78363dac9c1598ec
#
_entry.id   c7968eb8472b751c78363dac9c1598ec
#
_cell.length_a   1.000
_cell.length_b   1.000
_cell.length_c   1.000
_cell.angle_alpha   90.00
_cell.angle_beta   90.00
_cell.angle_gamma   90.00
#
_symmetry.space_group_name_H-M   'P 1'
#
loop_
_entity.id
_entity.type
_entity.pdbx_description
1 polymer ?
#
loop_
_entity_poly.entity_id
_entity_poly.type
_entity_poly.pdbx_seq_one_letter_code
_entity_poly.pdbx_strand_id
1 'polypeptide(L)'
;FENSVLLSILGECALALENDKNVREKEEAAILAKNEQLRANLLRTISHDLRTPLTSISGNANNLLYNESCLDAQMRRQIYGDIYDDSMWLIDLVENLLSVTRIEEGRMQIRQSAELVDEVIREALKHTGQSRTGRTIKVEEEDELILAKMDARLIVQVLINLIGNAVK
;
A
#
# COMPACT_ATOMS: atom_id res chain seq x y z
N PHE A 1 52.98 9.41 39.38
CA PHE A 1 51.62 9.05 39.81
C PHE A 1 50.56 9.69 38.88
N GLU A 2 50.66 10.99 38.60
CA GLU A 2 49.66 11.73 37.78
C GLU A 2 49.60 11.22 36.33
N ASN A 3 50.71 10.95 35.68
CA ASN A 3 50.74 10.44 34.28
C ASN A 3 50.12 9.02 34.12
N SER A 4 50.22 8.19 35.17
CA SER A 4 49.64 6.85 35.16
C SER A 4 48.10 6.89 35.25
N VAL A 5 47.56 7.79 36.07
CA VAL A 5 46.13 8.00 36.19
C VAL A 5 45.54 8.60 34.89
N LEU A 6 46.24 9.57 34.29
CA LEU A 6 45.80 10.17 33.04
C LEU A 6 45.76 9.15 31.88
N LEU A 7 46.78 8.29 31.78
CA LEU A 7 46.82 7.22 30.79
C LEU A 7 45.70 6.18 30.97
N SER A 8 45.38 5.87 32.25
CA SER A 8 44.26 4.96 32.56
C SER A 8 42.91 5.55 32.13
N ILE A 9 42.67 6.83 32.46
CA ILE A 9 41.44 7.53 32.07
C ILE A 9 41.33 7.63 30.54
N LEU A 10 42.41 7.98 29.83
CA LEU A 10 42.41 8.02 28.37
C LEU A 10 42.14 6.64 27.73
N GLY A 11 42.69 5.58 28.35
CA GLY A 11 42.40 4.21 27.89
C GLY A 11 40.92 3.81 28.06
N GLU A 12 40.36 4.16 29.23
CA GLU A 12 38.93 3.90 29.46
C GLU A 12 38.03 4.72 28.53
N CYS A 13 38.35 6.00 28.30
CA CYS A 13 37.62 6.83 27.33
C CYS A 13 37.72 6.29 25.90
N ALA A 14 38.91 5.86 25.47
CA ALA A 14 39.10 5.26 24.14
C ALA A 14 38.28 3.97 23.98
N LEU A 15 38.28 3.12 25.00
CA LEU A 15 37.49 1.89 24.99
C LEU A 15 35.98 2.16 24.97
N ALA A 16 35.54 3.17 25.74
CA ALA A 16 34.13 3.59 25.73
C ALA A 16 33.66 4.13 24.37
N LEU A 17 34.50 4.95 23.72
CA LEU A 17 34.23 5.46 22.38
C LEU A 17 34.21 4.36 21.32
N GLU A 18 35.15 3.41 21.40
CA GLU A 18 35.17 2.25 20.49
C GLU A 18 33.95 1.36 20.69
N ASN A 19 33.53 1.14 21.93
CA ASN A 19 32.32 0.40 22.24
C ASN A 19 31.05 1.10 21.72
N ASP A 20 30.91 2.41 21.92
CA ASP A 20 29.80 3.22 21.37
C ASP A 20 29.75 3.13 19.85
N LYS A 21 30.89 3.25 19.18
CA LYS A 21 30.99 3.09 17.73
C LYS A 21 30.53 1.69 17.27
N ASN A 22 31.02 0.64 17.93
CA ASN A 22 30.65 -0.74 17.61
C ASN A 22 29.14 -1.01 17.85
N VAL A 23 28.54 -0.40 18.85
CA VAL A 23 27.09 -0.50 19.10
C VAL A 23 26.32 0.17 17.97
N ARG A 24 26.69 1.38 17.58
CA ARG A 24 26.03 2.10 16.46
C ARG A 24 26.14 1.34 15.13
N GLU A 25 27.32 0.84 14.80
CA GLU A 25 27.53 0.04 13.58
C GLU A 25 26.64 -1.22 13.56
N LYS A 26 26.49 -1.88 14.71
CA LYS A 26 25.58 -3.04 14.86
C LYS A 26 24.12 -2.66 14.71
N GLU A 27 23.71 -1.53 15.29
CA GLU A 27 22.35 -1.02 15.16
C GLU A 27 22.01 -0.65 13.72
N GLU A 28 22.91 0.06 13.03
CA GLU A 28 22.75 0.38 11.61
C GLU A 28 22.67 -0.86 10.73
N ALA A 29 23.56 -1.83 10.96
CA ALA A 29 23.53 -3.11 10.24
C ALA A 29 22.22 -3.89 10.51
N ALA A 30 21.73 -3.88 11.74
CA ALA A 30 20.47 -4.54 12.10
C ALA A 30 19.26 -3.87 11.43
N ILE A 31 19.24 -2.53 11.36
CA ILE A 31 18.19 -1.77 10.65
C ILE A 31 18.22 -2.11 9.16
N LEU A 32 19.40 -2.12 8.55
CA LEU A 32 19.56 -2.45 7.14
C LEU A 32 19.08 -3.88 6.84
N ALA A 33 19.52 -4.85 7.64
CA ALA A 33 19.10 -6.25 7.49
C ALA A 33 17.57 -6.41 7.64
N LYS A 34 16.95 -5.69 8.59
CA LYS A 34 15.50 -5.68 8.78
C LYS A 34 14.76 -5.10 7.58
N ASN A 35 15.27 -4.01 7.00
CA ASN A 35 14.69 -3.40 5.82
C ASN A 35 14.77 -4.34 4.60
N GLU A 36 15.92 -5.00 4.39
CA GLU A 36 16.06 -5.99 3.32
C GLU A 36 15.12 -7.18 3.50
N GLN A 37 14.96 -7.66 4.74
CA GLN A 37 14.00 -8.72 5.06
C GLN A 37 12.55 -8.29 4.78
N LEU A 38 12.18 -7.06 5.13
CA LEU A 38 10.85 -6.50 4.84
C LEU A 38 10.62 -6.41 3.33
N ARG A 39 11.60 -5.92 2.56
CA ARG A 39 11.51 -5.87 1.09
C ARG A 39 11.35 -7.25 0.47
N ALA A 40 12.13 -8.23 0.92
CA ALA A 40 12.03 -9.60 0.44
C ALA A 40 10.65 -10.22 0.74
N ASN A 41 10.11 -9.99 1.93
CA ASN A 41 8.79 -10.46 2.32
C ASN A 41 7.69 -9.78 1.49
N LEU A 42 7.79 -8.46 1.28
CA LEU A 42 6.85 -7.68 0.46
C LEU A 42 6.82 -8.22 -0.97
N LEU A 43 7.98 -8.40 -1.61
CA LEU A 43 8.08 -8.95 -2.97
C LEU A 43 7.48 -10.35 -3.08
N ARG A 44 7.68 -11.19 -2.06
CA ARG A 44 7.08 -12.53 -2.01
C ARG A 44 5.56 -12.47 -1.94
N THR A 45 5.02 -11.62 -1.07
CA THR A 45 3.57 -11.43 -0.91
C THR A 45 2.96 -10.89 -2.21
N ILE A 46 3.55 -9.85 -2.79
CA ILE A 46 3.09 -9.27 -4.06
C ILE A 46 3.11 -10.32 -5.17
N SER A 47 4.19 -11.12 -5.27
CA SER A 47 4.29 -12.16 -6.30
C SER A 47 3.21 -13.24 -6.15
N HIS A 48 2.88 -13.59 -4.91
CA HIS A 48 1.79 -14.52 -4.63
C HIS A 48 0.43 -13.92 -5.01
N ASP A 49 0.19 -12.68 -4.61
CA ASP A 49 -1.08 -12.00 -4.81
C ASP A 49 -1.33 -11.65 -6.29
N LEU A 50 -0.28 -11.39 -7.07
CA LEU A 50 -0.38 -11.25 -8.53
C LEU A 50 -0.69 -12.58 -9.21
N ARG A 51 -0.15 -13.69 -8.74
CA ARG A 51 -0.30 -14.99 -9.41
C ARG A 51 -1.74 -15.50 -9.40
N THR A 52 -2.48 -15.29 -8.32
CA THR A 52 -3.84 -15.79 -8.16
C THR A 52 -4.80 -15.24 -9.24
N PRO A 53 -4.98 -13.92 -9.40
CA PRO A 53 -5.84 -13.37 -10.43
C PRO A 53 -5.33 -13.65 -11.86
N LEU A 54 -4.00 -13.64 -12.08
CA LEU A 54 -3.44 -14.01 -13.38
C LEU A 54 -3.77 -15.44 -13.77
N THR A 55 -3.74 -16.37 -12.82
CA THR A 55 -4.12 -17.76 -13.06
C THR A 55 -5.61 -17.87 -13.36
N SER A 56 -6.45 -17.13 -12.65
CA SER A 56 -7.90 -17.06 -12.89
C SER A 56 -8.21 -16.50 -14.27
N ILE A 57 -7.63 -15.35 -14.63
CA ILE A 57 -7.78 -14.74 -15.96
C ILE A 57 -7.35 -15.71 -17.05
N SER A 58 -6.18 -16.35 -16.91
CA SER A 58 -5.66 -17.29 -17.89
C SER A 58 -6.55 -18.51 -18.02
N GLY A 59 -7.05 -19.07 -16.91
CA GLY A 59 -7.97 -20.21 -16.90
C GLY A 59 -9.32 -19.87 -17.57
N ASN A 60 -9.87 -18.72 -17.22
CA ASN A 60 -11.10 -18.22 -17.79
C ASN A 60 -10.98 -17.94 -19.30
N ALA A 61 -9.88 -17.30 -19.72
CA ALA A 61 -9.59 -17.08 -21.14
C ALA A 61 -9.40 -18.41 -21.90
N ASN A 62 -8.74 -19.39 -21.30
CA ASN A 62 -8.58 -20.73 -21.88
C ASN A 62 -9.93 -21.44 -22.06
N ASN A 63 -10.84 -21.34 -21.09
CA ASN A 63 -12.19 -21.87 -21.20
C ASN A 63 -12.97 -21.23 -22.35
N LEU A 64 -12.85 -19.91 -22.53
CA LEU A 64 -13.49 -19.23 -23.67
C LEU A 64 -12.92 -19.67 -25.02
N LEU A 65 -11.59 -19.90 -25.09
CA LEU A 65 -10.91 -20.29 -26.32
C LEU A 65 -11.22 -21.72 -26.78
N TYR A 66 -11.27 -22.67 -25.86
CA TYR A 66 -11.33 -24.09 -26.22
C TYR A 66 -12.66 -24.76 -25.90
N ASN A 67 -13.52 -24.17 -25.10
CA ASN A 67 -14.80 -24.75 -24.69
C ASN A 67 -16.00 -23.85 -25.03
N GLU A 68 -15.85 -22.91 -25.96
CA GLU A 68 -16.88 -21.92 -26.31
C GLU A 68 -18.22 -22.56 -26.65
N SER A 69 -18.21 -23.67 -27.39
CA SER A 69 -19.41 -24.41 -27.81
C SER A 69 -20.19 -25.06 -26.66
N CYS A 70 -19.54 -25.28 -25.52
CA CYS A 70 -20.13 -25.90 -24.32
C CYS A 70 -20.65 -24.84 -23.32
N LEU A 71 -20.35 -23.56 -23.54
CA LEU A 71 -20.72 -22.48 -22.66
C LEU A 71 -22.01 -21.81 -23.12
N ASP A 72 -23.00 -21.72 -22.23
CA ASP A 72 -24.19 -20.92 -22.50
C ASP A 72 -23.87 -19.40 -22.38
N ALA A 73 -24.83 -18.57 -22.77
CA ALA A 73 -24.66 -17.11 -22.77
C ALA A 73 -24.46 -16.53 -21.37
N GLN A 74 -25.05 -17.16 -20.36
CA GLN A 74 -24.92 -16.73 -18.96
C GLN A 74 -23.53 -17.06 -18.41
N MET A 75 -23.03 -18.27 -18.62
CA MET A 75 -21.69 -18.70 -18.25
C MET A 75 -20.61 -17.83 -18.91
N ARG A 76 -20.76 -17.55 -20.23
CA ARG A 76 -19.81 -16.65 -20.91
C ARG A 76 -19.79 -15.26 -20.30
N ARG A 77 -20.95 -14.70 -20.00
CA ARG A 77 -21.04 -13.38 -19.38
C ARG A 77 -20.40 -13.35 -17.99
N GLN A 78 -20.54 -14.40 -17.21
CA GLN A 78 -19.90 -14.54 -15.92
C GLN A 78 -18.37 -14.60 -16.07
N ILE A 79 -17.86 -15.42 -16.98
CA ILE A 79 -16.42 -15.55 -17.25
C ILE A 79 -15.81 -14.19 -17.69
N TYR A 80 -16.50 -13.44 -18.55
CA TYR A 80 -16.05 -12.08 -18.91
C TYR A 80 -16.04 -11.14 -17.71
N GLY A 81 -17.03 -11.25 -16.82
CA GLY A 81 -17.08 -10.49 -15.56
C GLY A 81 -15.91 -10.82 -14.67
N ASP A 82 -15.63 -12.10 -14.45
CA ASP A 82 -14.53 -12.57 -13.62
C ASP A 82 -13.16 -12.09 -14.15
N ILE A 83 -12.94 -12.17 -15.47
CA ILE A 83 -11.72 -11.65 -16.13
C ILE A 83 -11.60 -10.14 -15.91
N TYR A 84 -12.69 -9.41 -16.07
CA TYR A 84 -12.70 -7.97 -15.89
C TYR A 84 -12.39 -7.57 -14.44
N ASP A 85 -13.04 -8.21 -13.48
CA ASP A 85 -12.88 -7.92 -12.06
C ASP A 85 -11.46 -8.25 -11.57
N ASP A 86 -10.91 -9.40 -11.98
CA ASP A 86 -9.51 -9.77 -11.69
C ASP A 86 -8.51 -8.80 -12.33
N SER A 87 -8.80 -8.31 -13.53
CA SER A 87 -7.95 -7.32 -14.21
C SER A 87 -7.97 -5.97 -13.51
N MET A 88 -9.14 -5.50 -13.07
CA MET A 88 -9.27 -4.25 -12.30
C MET A 88 -8.57 -4.36 -10.96
N TRP A 89 -8.67 -5.50 -10.29
CA TRP A 89 -7.95 -5.74 -9.04
C TRP A 89 -6.42 -5.68 -9.22
N LEU A 90 -5.90 -6.23 -10.33
CA LEU A 90 -4.48 -6.15 -10.67
C LEU A 90 -4.02 -4.71 -10.91
N ILE A 91 -4.83 -3.91 -11.60
CA ILE A 91 -4.54 -2.48 -11.81
C ILE A 91 -4.43 -1.76 -10.48
N ASP A 92 -5.40 -1.94 -9.60
CA ASP A 92 -5.42 -1.33 -8.27
C ASP A 92 -4.19 -1.74 -7.44
N LEU A 93 -3.79 -3.02 -7.50
CA LEU A 93 -2.61 -3.53 -6.80
C LEU A 93 -1.32 -2.86 -7.30
N VAL A 94 -1.17 -2.73 -8.62
CA VAL A 94 -0.01 -2.08 -9.24
C VAL A 94 0.05 -0.59 -8.88
N GLU A 95 -1.08 0.13 -8.90
CA GLU A 95 -1.15 1.53 -8.51
C GLU A 95 -0.77 1.74 -7.04
N ASN A 96 -1.26 0.86 -6.16
CA ASN A 96 -0.89 0.87 -4.75
C ASN A 96 0.63 0.64 -4.55
N LEU A 97 1.22 -0.32 -5.28
CA LEU A 97 2.66 -0.58 -5.23
C LEU A 97 3.49 0.62 -5.71
N LEU A 98 3.08 1.23 -6.82
CA LEU A 98 3.72 2.44 -7.33
C LEU A 98 3.62 3.62 -6.35
N SER A 99 2.52 3.70 -5.61
CA SER A 99 2.35 4.73 -4.56
C SER A 99 3.31 4.51 -3.40
N VAL A 100 3.50 3.27 -2.95
CA VAL A 100 4.47 2.91 -1.90
C VAL A 100 5.90 3.24 -2.35
N THR A 101 6.29 2.87 -3.57
CA THR A 101 7.64 3.16 -4.08
C THR A 101 7.93 4.66 -4.17
N ARG A 102 6.94 5.48 -4.58
CA ARG A 102 7.09 6.95 -4.59
C ARG A 102 7.28 7.54 -3.20
N ILE A 103 6.64 6.97 -2.18
CA ILE A 103 6.81 7.38 -0.79
C ILE A 103 8.22 7.02 -0.30
N GLU A 104 8.68 5.79 -0.52
CA GLU A 104 10.01 5.32 -0.11
C GLU A 104 11.14 6.13 -0.76
N GLU A 105 10.99 6.51 -2.02
CA GLU A 105 11.97 7.32 -2.74
C GLU A 105 11.94 8.82 -2.37
N GLY A 106 11.03 9.24 -1.47
CA GLY A 106 10.85 10.64 -1.10
C GLY A 106 10.37 11.52 -2.25
N ARG A 107 9.89 10.92 -3.34
CA ARG A 107 9.42 11.62 -4.55
C ARG A 107 7.95 12.04 -4.49
N MET A 108 7.28 11.72 -3.39
CA MET A 108 5.89 12.08 -3.21
C MET A 108 5.77 13.59 -2.95
N GLN A 109 5.36 14.34 -3.97
CA GLN A 109 5.05 15.76 -3.84
C GLN A 109 3.62 15.91 -3.32
N ILE A 110 3.49 16.23 -2.04
CA ILE A 110 2.20 16.54 -1.43
C ILE A 110 1.81 17.98 -1.81
N ARG A 111 0.73 18.13 -2.57
CA ARG A 111 0.18 19.43 -2.96
C ARG A 111 -1.00 19.76 -2.07
N GLN A 112 -0.75 20.50 -1.01
CA GLN A 112 -1.80 20.91 -0.08
C GLN A 112 -2.51 22.17 -0.55
N SER A 113 -3.83 22.11 -0.66
CA SER A 113 -4.76 23.21 -0.89
C SER A 113 -5.87 23.21 0.15
N ALA A 114 -6.58 24.32 0.28
CA ALA A 114 -7.79 24.36 1.11
C ALA A 114 -8.93 23.68 0.32
N GLU A 115 -9.35 22.53 0.79
CA GLU A 115 -10.34 21.68 0.14
C GLU A 115 -11.55 21.48 1.03
N LEU A 116 -12.73 21.38 0.43
CA LEU A 116 -13.97 21.02 1.14
C LEU A 116 -13.97 19.52 1.45
N VAL A 117 -14.08 19.18 2.73
CA VAL A 117 -14.07 17.78 3.19
C VAL A 117 -15.19 16.97 2.55
N ASP A 118 -16.37 17.58 2.43
CA ASP A 118 -17.53 16.95 1.80
C ASP A 118 -17.29 16.59 0.32
N GLU A 119 -16.65 17.45 -0.46
CA GLU A 119 -16.30 17.16 -1.85
C GLU A 119 -15.34 15.97 -1.97
N VAL A 120 -14.37 15.89 -1.08
CA VAL A 120 -13.39 14.79 -1.02
C VAL A 120 -14.08 13.46 -0.66
N ILE A 121 -15.01 13.48 0.31
CA ILE A 121 -15.79 12.30 0.69
C ILE A 121 -16.71 11.87 -0.45
N ARG A 122 -17.42 12.79 -1.10
CA ARG A 122 -18.28 12.48 -2.25
C ARG A 122 -17.51 11.87 -3.41
N GLU A 123 -16.32 12.39 -3.70
CA GLU A 123 -15.48 11.85 -4.75
C GLU A 123 -15.02 10.41 -4.42
N ALA A 124 -14.60 10.16 -3.19
CA ALA A 124 -14.25 8.81 -2.75
C ALA A 124 -15.42 7.82 -2.86
N LEU A 125 -16.64 8.25 -2.50
CA LEU A 125 -17.84 7.41 -2.59
C LEU A 125 -18.24 7.07 -4.03
N LYS A 126 -18.01 7.95 -5.00
CA LYS A 126 -18.25 7.63 -6.42
C LYS A 126 -17.39 6.46 -6.89
N HIS A 127 -16.16 6.37 -6.39
CA HIS A 127 -15.21 5.32 -6.77
C HIS A 127 -15.41 3.99 -6.01
N THR A 128 -16.07 4.01 -4.85
CA THR A 128 -16.26 2.80 -4.04
C THR A 128 -17.41 1.88 -4.49
N GLY A 129 -18.11 2.24 -5.58
CA GLY A 129 -19.08 1.36 -6.26
C GLY A 129 -20.19 0.83 -5.35
N GLN A 130 -21.00 1.72 -4.76
CA GLN A 130 -22.17 1.37 -3.93
C GLN A 130 -23.09 0.30 -4.53
N SER A 131 -23.09 0.16 -5.87
CA SER A 131 -23.91 -0.83 -6.60
C SER A 131 -23.38 -2.26 -6.52
N ARG A 132 -22.11 -2.51 -6.19
CA ARG A 132 -21.49 -3.85 -6.26
C ARG A 132 -21.67 -4.67 -4.98
N THR A 133 -21.79 -4.03 -3.83
CA THR A 133 -21.77 -4.73 -2.54
C THR A 133 -23.14 -4.88 -1.89
N GLY A 134 -24.20 -4.24 -2.43
CA GLY A 134 -25.52 -4.24 -1.83
C GLY A 134 -25.60 -3.58 -0.45
N ARG A 135 -24.51 -2.97 0.02
CA ARG A 135 -24.45 -2.25 1.31
C ARG A 135 -24.64 -0.75 1.09
N THR A 136 -25.40 -0.13 1.97
CA THR A 136 -25.62 1.32 1.95
C THR A 136 -24.62 1.98 2.88
N ILE A 137 -23.81 2.90 2.33
CA ILE A 137 -22.92 3.75 3.10
C ILE A 137 -23.69 5.02 3.43
N LYS A 138 -23.87 5.30 4.73
CA LYS A 138 -24.48 6.53 5.20
C LYS A 138 -23.38 7.50 5.61
N VAL A 139 -23.43 8.73 5.09
CA VAL A 139 -22.56 9.83 5.49
C VAL A 139 -23.37 10.73 6.41
N GLU A 140 -22.86 10.99 7.59
CA GLU A 140 -23.42 11.94 8.54
C GLU A 140 -22.41 13.06 8.74
N GLU A 141 -22.79 14.27 8.48
CA GLU A 141 -21.98 15.48 8.60
C GLU A 141 -22.63 16.39 9.66
N GLU A 142 -21.84 16.87 10.59
CA GLU A 142 -22.32 17.82 11.61
C GLU A 142 -22.32 19.25 11.07
N ASP A 143 -21.38 19.60 10.14
CA ASP A 143 -21.23 20.92 9.53
C ASP A 143 -21.04 20.81 8.01
N GLU A 144 -21.79 21.60 7.25
CA GLU A 144 -21.79 21.56 5.76
C GLU A 144 -20.55 22.19 5.10
N LEU A 145 -19.70 22.94 5.83
CA LEU A 145 -18.61 23.73 5.27
C LEU A 145 -17.30 23.53 6.08
N ILE A 146 -16.78 22.32 6.10
CA ILE A 146 -15.48 22.06 6.71
C ILE A 146 -14.38 22.19 5.64
N LEU A 147 -13.51 23.18 5.79
CA LEU A 147 -12.31 23.35 4.98
C LEU A 147 -11.10 22.77 5.71
N ALA A 148 -10.36 21.92 5.02
CA ALA A 148 -9.09 21.38 5.54
C ALA A 148 -7.97 21.56 4.51
N LYS A 149 -6.76 21.80 5.01
CA LYS A 149 -5.56 21.89 4.16
C LYS A 149 -5.04 20.48 3.90
N MET A 150 -5.27 19.98 2.69
CA MET A 150 -4.91 18.60 2.33
C MET A 150 -4.57 18.49 0.83
N ASP A 151 -3.96 17.38 0.44
CA ASP A 151 -3.93 16.93 -0.96
C ASP A 151 -5.16 16.05 -1.20
N ALA A 152 -6.19 16.62 -1.85
CA ALA A 152 -7.48 15.96 -2.06
C ALA A 152 -7.34 14.58 -2.74
N ARG A 153 -6.42 14.45 -3.72
CA ARG A 153 -6.23 13.18 -4.45
C ARG A 153 -5.74 12.06 -3.54
N LEU A 154 -4.81 12.39 -2.63
CA LEU A 154 -4.26 11.41 -1.68
C LEU A 154 -5.31 11.00 -0.65
N ILE A 155 -6.08 11.97 -0.14
CA ILE A 155 -7.14 11.68 0.83
C ILE A 155 -8.27 10.87 0.19
N VAL A 156 -8.68 11.19 -1.04
CA VAL A 156 -9.65 10.37 -1.81
C VAL A 156 -9.15 8.92 -1.92
N GLN A 157 -7.88 8.71 -2.27
CA GLN A 157 -7.31 7.36 -2.38
C GLN A 157 -7.31 6.61 -1.02
N VAL A 158 -6.97 7.31 0.07
CA VAL A 158 -7.03 6.74 1.42
C VAL A 158 -8.46 6.33 1.77
N LEU A 159 -9.44 7.19 1.50
CA LEU A 159 -10.86 6.91 1.77
C LEU A 159 -11.37 5.73 0.94
N ILE A 160 -11.04 5.64 -0.35
CA ILE A 160 -11.39 4.50 -1.21
C ILE A 160 -10.85 3.20 -0.60
N ASN A 161 -9.59 3.18 -0.19
CA ASN A 161 -8.96 2.00 0.41
C ASN A 161 -9.61 1.61 1.74
N LEU A 162 -9.90 2.58 2.62
CA LEU A 162 -10.52 2.32 3.93
C LEU A 162 -11.96 1.83 3.77
N ILE A 163 -12.76 2.50 2.92
CA ILE A 163 -14.14 2.11 2.66
C ILE A 163 -14.18 0.73 1.98
N GLY A 164 -13.31 0.51 0.99
CA GLY A 164 -13.20 -0.78 0.31
C GLY A 164 -12.87 -1.94 1.27
N ASN A 165 -12.02 -1.70 2.27
CA ASN A 165 -11.71 -2.69 3.31
C ASN A 165 -12.87 -2.90 4.29
N ALA A 166 -13.60 -1.85 4.63
CA ALA A 166 -14.73 -1.92 5.56
C ALA A 166 -15.97 -2.61 4.96
N VAL A 167 -16.09 -2.61 3.62
CA VAL A 167 -17.24 -3.16 2.90
C VAL A 167 -17.03 -4.63 2.51
N LYS A 168 -15.77 -5.11 2.48
CA LYS A 168 -15.44 -6.54 2.31
C LYS A 168 -15.88 -7.35 3.53
#